data_c074f5cc26da657326409092d8b0fadf
#
_entry.id   c074f5cc26da657326409092d8b0fadf
#
_cell.length_a   1.000
_cell.length_b   1.000
_cell.length_c   1.000
_cell.angle_alpha   90.00
_cell.angle_beta   90.00
_cell.angle_gamma   90.00
#
_symmetry.space_group_name_H-M   'P 1'
#
loop_
_entity.id
_entity.type
_entity.pdbx_description
1 polymer ?
#
loop_
_entity_poly.entity_id
_entity_poly.type
_entity_poly.pdbx_seq_one_letter_code
_entity_poly.pdbx_strand_id
1 'polypeptide(L)'
;MGSHRLMVMAEKELTGMSKGQTALVVVDVQESFRHRSYWNDRDVQAFVERVQALIDGAKARGIPVVQVFHVEPTGVFSVASGHVRTMEGVRVDADVRFEKRSHSALVGSGLDVWLVQQGIRRVIVCGIRTEQCCETTTRHASDLGYEVDFVSEATVTWEMRDREGRVWSPEEIKARTELVLDGRFATVVTVEEALARAAEEREVAA
;
A
#
# COMPACT_ATOMS: atom_id res chain seq x y z
N MET A 1 33.98 -24.10 25.32
CA MET A 1 32.61 -23.89 25.90
C MET A 1 31.96 -22.52 25.57
N GLY A 2 32.69 -21.56 25.00
CA GLY A 2 32.16 -20.22 24.69
C GLY A 2 31.38 -20.10 23.38
N SER A 3 31.70 -20.86 22.34
CA SER A 3 31.14 -20.73 21.01
C SER A 3 29.69 -21.22 20.89
N HIS A 4 29.32 -22.26 21.63
CA HIS A 4 27.97 -22.81 21.59
C HIS A 4 26.94 -21.89 22.31
N ARG A 5 27.37 -21.17 23.33
CA ARG A 5 26.51 -20.25 24.09
C ARG A 5 26.21 -18.94 23.31
N LEU A 6 27.18 -18.47 22.50
CA LEU A 6 26.97 -17.33 21.61
C LEU A 6 26.01 -17.66 20.44
N MET A 7 26.12 -18.87 19.88
CA MET A 7 25.23 -19.32 18.81
C MET A 7 23.78 -19.48 19.29
N VAL A 8 23.57 -20.04 20.49
CA VAL A 8 22.24 -20.21 21.09
C VAL A 8 21.62 -18.86 21.51
N MET A 9 22.45 -17.86 21.90
CA MET A 9 21.96 -16.51 22.20
C MET A 9 21.58 -15.76 20.90
N ALA A 10 22.35 -15.91 19.82
CA ALA A 10 22.02 -15.33 18.52
C ALA A 10 20.74 -15.96 17.91
N GLU A 11 20.54 -17.27 18.05
CA GLU A 11 19.29 -17.92 17.66
C GLU A 11 18.09 -17.46 18.51
N LYS A 12 18.26 -17.22 19.81
CA LYS A 12 17.22 -16.72 20.69
C LYS A 12 16.85 -15.25 20.41
N GLU A 13 17.79 -14.42 20.00
CA GLU A 13 17.49 -13.04 19.55
C GLU A 13 16.82 -13.02 18.17
N LEU A 14 17.11 -13.97 17.27
CA LEU A 14 16.42 -14.11 15.99
C LEU A 14 14.99 -14.67 16.15
N THR A 15 14.71 -15.48 17.19
CA THR A 15 13.38 -16.06 17.45
C THR A 15 12.48 -15.17 18.31
N GLY A 16 12.98 -14.03 18.80
CA GLY A 16 12.27 -13.12 19.70
C GLY A 16 11.40 -12.07 19.04
N MET A 17 11.36 -11.99 17.71
CA MET A 17 10.45 -11.13 16.95
C MET A 17 9.57 -11.99 16.04
N SER A 18 8.44 -12.44 16.55
CA SER A 18 7.30 -12.78 15.70
C SER A 18 6.86 -11.49 14.99
N LYS A 19 7.58 -11.12 13.92
CA LYS A 19 7.18 -10.05 13.01
C LYS A 19 5.88 -10.52 12.39
N GLY A 20 4.80 -9.76 12.56
CA GLY A 20 3.54 -10.05 11.92
C GLY A 20 3.77 -10.26 10.42
N GLN A 21 3.12 -11.27 9.85
CA GLN A 21 3.30 -11.63 8.45
C GLN A 21 2.67 -10.62 7.46
N THR A 22 2.07 -9.55 7.96
CA THR A 22 1.32 -8.55 7.19
C THR A 22 2.04 -7.21 7.21
N ALA A 23 2.02 -6.47 6.08
CA ALA A 23 2.45 -5.08 5.97
C ALA A 23 1.38 -4.22 5.27
N LEU A 24 1.22 -2.97 5.72
CA LEU A 24 0.41 -1.97 5.02
C LEU A 24 1.28 -1.22 4.02
N VAL A 25 0.90 -1.24 2.74
CA VAL A 25 1.56 -0.52 1.65
C VAL A 25 0.71 0.67 1.23
N VAL A 26 1.14 1.86 1.62
CA VAL A 26 0.51 3.15 1.29
C VAL A 26 1.11 3.65 -0.01
N VAL A 27 0.38 3.46 -1.12
CA VAL A 27 0.86 3.71 -2.47
C VAL A 27 0.53 5.14 -2.91
N ASP A 28 1.56 5.93 -3.15
CA ASP A 28 1.49 7.24 -3.81
C ASP A 28 0.50 8.24 -3.17
N VAL A 29 0.26 8.18 -1.86
CA VAL A 29 -0.54 9.17 -1.14
C VAL A 29 0.31 10.43 -0.99
N GLN A 30 0.43 11.18 -2.10
CA GLN A 30 1.37 12.30 -2.23
C GLN A 30 0.75 13.55 -2.86
N GLU A 31 1.31 14.69 -2.50
CA GLU A 31 0.84 16.02 -2.88
C GLU A 31 0.87 16.26 -4.39
N SER A 32 1.77 15.60 -5.12
CA SER A 32 1.93 15.71 -6.57
C SER A 32 0.61 15.57 -7.34
N PHE A 33 -0.31 14.73 -6.88
CA PHE A 33 -1.60 14.50 -7.54
C PHE A 33 -2.49 15.75 -7.55
N ARG A 34 -2.44 16.59 -6.51
CA ARG A 34 -3.22 17.83 -6.43
C ARG A 34 -2.88 18.84 -7.53
N HIS A 35 -1.73 18.67 -8.17
CA HIS A 35 -1.25 19.51 -9.25
C HIS A 35 -1.53 18.93 -10.65
N ARG A 36 -2.36 17.88 -10.74
CA ARG A 36 -2.77 17.29 -12.02
C ARG A 36 -4.08 17.90 -12.51
N SER A 37 -4.23 18.03 -13.83
CA SER A 37 -5.40 18.65 -14.47
C SER A 37 -6.72 17.93 -14.21
N TYR A 38 -6.69 16.64 -13.89
CA TYR A 38 -7.87 15.84 -13.57
C TYR A 38 -8.26 15.92 -12.09
N TRP A 39 -7.43 16.54 -11.24
CA TRP A 39 -7.69 16.61 -9.81
C TRP A 39 -8.98 17.37 -9.50
N ASN A 40 -9.78 16.87 -8.61
CA ASN A 40 -10.86 17.54 -7.90
C ASN A 40 -11.00 16.94 -6.50
N ASP A 41 -11.60 17.67 -5.58
CA ASP A 41 -11.66 17.31 -4.15
C ASP A 41 -12.92 16.50 -3.78
N ARG A 42 -13.75 16.08 -4.74
CA ARG A 42 -15.05 15.46 -4.49
C ARG A 42 -14.98 14.30 -3.48
N ASP A 43 -14.06 13.35 -3.69
CA ASP A 43 -13.95 12.13 -2.89
C ASP A 43 -12.70 12.14 -1.97
N VAL A 44 -11.95 13.24 -1.98
CA VAL A 44 -10.64 13.31 -1.32
C VAL A 44 -10.76 13.27 0.19
N GLN A 45 -11.76 13.94 0.78
CA GLN A 45 -11.94 13.97 2.22
C GLN A 45 -12.24 12.56 2.77
N ALA A 46 -13.16 11.84 2.15
CA ALA A 46 -13.49 10.46 2.55
C ALA A 46 -12.29 9.53 2.38
N PHE A 47 -11.55 9.67 1.26
CA PHE A 47 -10.32 8.92 1.03
C PHE A 47 -9.27 9.18 2.12
N VAL A 48 -9.01 10.42 2.47
CA VAL A 48 -8.04 10.82 3.52
C VAL A 48 -8.42 10.19 4.86
N GLU A 49 -9.71 10.24 5.23
CA GLU A 49 -10.22 9.65 6.47
C GLU A 49 -10.02 8.13 6.50
N ARG A 50 -10.30 7.41 5.38
CA ARG A 50 -10.12 5.97 5.28
C ARG A 50 -8.64 5.56 5.32
N VAL A 51 -7.78 6.27 4.59
CA VAL A 51 -6.33 6.03 4.63
C VAL A 51 -5.77 6.27 6.02
N GLN A 52 -6.18 7.37 6.70
CA GLN A 52 -5.72 7.64 8.05
C GLN A 52 -6.19 6.58 9.04
N ALA A 53 -7.46 6.16 8.98
CA ALA A 53 -7.99 5.11 9.84
C ALA A 53 -7.22 3.78 9.65
N LEU A 54 -6.89 3.44 8.41
CA LEU A 54 -6.11 2.25 8.08
C LEU A 54 -4.68 2.32 8.64
N ILE A 55 -4.01 3.47 8.49
CA ILE A 55 -2.66 3.70 9.03
C ILE A 55 -2.67 3.63 10.56
N ASP A 56 -3.58 4.34 11.21
CA ASP A 56 -3.68 4.37 12.68
C ASP A 56 -4.00 2.96 13.23
N GLY A 57 -4.91 2.26 12.56
CA GLY A 57 -5.28 0.88 12.91
C GLY A 57 -4.13 -0.12 12.72
N ALA A 58 -3.34 0.02 11.66
CA ALA A 58 -2.15 -0.78 11.41
C ALA A 58 -1.08 -0.54 12.49
N LYS A 59 -0.79 0.72 12.79
CA LYS A 59 0.19 1.10 13.84
C LYS A 59 -0.24 0.57 15.22
N ALA A 60 -1.51 0.72 15.59
CA ALA A 60 -2.03 0.22 16.86
C ALA A 60 -1.88 -1.31 17.01
N ARG A 61 -1.81 -2.03 15.91
CA ARG A 61 -1.62 -3.49 15.85
C ARG A 61 -0.15 -3.90 15.61
N GLY A 62 0.77 -2.95 15.51
CA GLY A 62 2.18 -3.21 15.20
C GLY A 62 2.39 -3.81 13.80
N ILE A 63 1.48 -3.52 12.86
CA ILE A 63 1.62 -3.84 11.45
C ILE A 63 2.54 -2.77 10.84
N PRO A 64 3.67 -3.15 10.22
CA PRO A 64 4.57 -2.18 9.62
C PRO A 64 3.89 -1.40 8.49
N VAL A 65 4.10 -0.09 8.50
CA VAL A 65 3.56 0.83 7.49
C VAL A 65 4.67 1.19 6.50
N VAL A 66 4.49 0.80 5.26
CA VAL A 66 5.37 1.12 4.13
C VAL A 66 4.78 2.28 3.35
N GLN A 67 5.52 3.37 3.22
CA GLN A 67 5.12 4.49 2.37
C GLN A 67 5.89 4.43 1.05
N VAL A 68 5.16 4.51 -0.07
CA VAL A 68 5.75 4.51 -1.41
C VAL A 68 5.39 5.81 -2.11
N PHE A 69 6.38 6.47 -2.72
CA PHE A 69 6.19 7.64 -3.56
C PHE A 69 6.53 7.35 -5.01
N HIS A 70 5.69 7.82 -5.91
CA HIS A 70 6.01 7.85 -7.34
C HIS A 70 6.89 9.05 -7.66
N VAL A 71 7.99 8.81 -8.37
CA VAL A 71 8.92 9.87 -8.78
C VAL A 71 9.16 9.83 -10.29
N GLU A 72 9.22 11.00 -10.90
CA GLU A 72 9.53 11.21 -12.31
C GLU A 72 10.75 12.15 -12.46
N PRO A 73 11.46 12.11 -13.60
CA PRO A 73 12.60 12.99 -13.82
C PRO A 73 12.23 14.49 -13.81
N THR A 74 11.01 14.83 -14.25
CA THR A 74 10.52 16.21 -14.42
C THR A 74 9.05 16.31 -14.01
N GLY A 75 8.52 17.55 -13.96
CA GLY A 75 7.12 17.81 -13.65
C GLY A 75 6.77 17.70 -12.17
N VAL A 76 5.49 17.61 -11.88
CA VAL A 76 4.96 17.65 -10.49
C VAL A 76 5.31 16.43 -9.65
N PHE A 77 5.71 15.32 -10.29
CA PHE A 77 6.22 14.12 -9.64
C PHE A 77 7.76 14.10 -9.52
N SER A 78 8.45 15.17 -9.92
CA SER A 78 9.90 15.27 -9.67
C SER A 78 10.17 15.66 -8.23
N VAL A 79 11.26 15.15 -7.66
CA VAL A 79 11.72 15.57 -6.33
C VAL A 79 11.96 17.07 -6.27
N ALA A 80 12.46 17.66 -7.35
CA ALA A 80 12.71 19.10 -7.45
C ALA A 80 11.44 19.97 -7.40
N SER A 81 10.25 19.39 -7.66
CA SER A 81 8.99 20.13 -7.57
C SER A 81 8.59 20.49 -6.13
N GLY A 82 9.13 19.76 -5.13
CA GLY A 82 8.70 19.86 -3.74
C GLY A 82 7.36 19.19 -3.43
N HIS A 83 6.71 18.55 -4.42
CA HIS A 83 5.40 17.90 -4.27
C HIS A 83 5.48 16.41 -3.99
N VAL A 84 6.67 15.78 -4.08
CA VAL A 84 6.90 14.39 -3.70
C VAL A 84 7.01 14.32 -2.17
N ARG A 85 5.88 14.45 -1.52
CA ARG A 85 5.70 14.43 -0.06
C ARG A 85 4.30 13.92 0.28
N THR A 86 4.11 13.48 1.50
CA THR A 86 2.78 13.03 1.97
C THR A 86 1.72 14.10 1.70
N MET A 87 0.57 13.66 1.21
CA MET A 87 -0.59 14.50 0.94
C MET A 87 -1.07 15.19 2.22
N GLU A 88 -1.44 16.45 2.10
CA GLU A 88 -2.02 17.22 3.20
C GLU A 88 -3.29 16.53 3.73
N GLY A 89 -3.43 16.51 5.05
CA GLY A 89 -4.52 15.82 5.74
C GLY A 89 -4.19 14.38 6.16
N VAL A 90 -3.13 13.77 5.62
CA VAL A 90 -2.67 12.43 6.01
C VAL A 90 -1.36 12.51 6.79
N ARG A 91 -1.29 11.79 7.90
CA ARG A 91 -0.06 11.61 8.70
C ARG A 91 0.42 10.17 8.54
N VAL A 92 1.63 10.01 8.02
CA VAL A 92 2.25 8.70 7.85
C VAL A 92 3.53 8.66 8.67
N ASP A 93 3.47 7.97 9.81
CA ASP A 93 4.67 7.55 10.54
C ASP A 93 5.12 6.20 9.98
N ALA A 94 5.82 6.26 8.83
CA ALA A 94 6.22 5.08 8.09
C ALA A 94 7.43 4.39 8.74
N ASP A 95 7.38 3.06 8.83
CA ASP A 95 8.52 2.25 9.27
C ASP A 95 9.60 2.22 8.19
N VAL A 96 9.21 2.34 6.91
CA VAL A 96 10.12 2.45 5.77
C VAL A 96 9.46 3.23 4.63
N ARG A 97 10.30 3.91 3.82
CA ARG A 97 9.87 4.64 2.63
C ARG A 97 10.63 4.17 1.41
N PHE A 98 9.91 4.09 0.29
CA PHE A 98 10.46 3.75 -1.01
C PHE A 98 10.04 4.77 -2.07
N GLU A 99 10.86 4.91 -3.10
CA GLU A 99 10.53 5.64 -4.32
C GLU A 99 10.42 4.66 -5.48
N LYS A 100 9.45 4.86 -6.33
CA LYS A 100 9.27 4.06 -7.55
C LYS A 100 9.11 4.93 -8.78
N ARG A 101 9.45 4.38 -9.93
CA ARG A 101 9.27 5.00 -11.25
C ARG A 101 8.33 4.20 -12.15
N SER A 102 7.81 3.09 -11.64
CA SER A 102 6.85 2.21 -12.30
C SER A 102 5.49 2.32 -11.63
N HIS A 103 4.43 1.81 -12.26
CA HIS A 103 3.13 1.76 -11.61
C HIS A 103 3.14 0.81 -10.41
N SER A 104 3.71 -0.39 -10.56
CA SER A 104 3.86 -1.30 -9.43
C SER A 104 4.87 -0.78 -8.41
N ALA A 105 4.49 -0.81 -7.13
CA ALA A 105 5.37 -0.50 -6.00
C ALA A 105 6.52 -1.51 -5.84
N LEU A 106 6.41 -2.69 -6.46
CA LEU A 106 7.40 -3.76 -6.35
C LEU A 106 8.45 -3.76 -7.47
N VAL A 107 8.36 -2.83 -8.43
CA VAL A 107 9.30 -2.78 -9.56
C VAL A 107 10.37 -1.72 -9.33
N GLY A 108 11.59 -2.18 -9.07
CA GLY A 108 12.77 -1.31 -9.01
C GLY A 108 12.82 -0.33 -7.84
N SER A 109 11.97 -0.52 -6.83
CA SER A 109 11.93 0.29 -5.61
C SER A 109 12.75 -0.30 -4.46
N GLY A 110 12.95 -1.62 -4.46
CA GLY A 110 13.53 -2.38 -3.35
C GLY A 110 12.48 -2.85 -2.32
N LEU A 111 11.20 -2.53 -2.53
CA LEU A 111 10.14 -2.98 -1.64
C LEU A 111 10.00 -4.51 -1.63
N ASP A 112 10.13 -5.16 -2.77
CA ASP A 112 10.11 -6.61 -2.92
C ASP A 112 11.18 -7.29 -2.04
N VAL A 113 12.39 -6.76 -2.06
CA VAL A 113 13.50 -7.25 -1.21
C VAL A 113 13.18 -7.04 0.27
N TRP A 114 12.67 -5.87 0.62
CA TRP A 114 12.32 -5.56 2.00
C TRP A 114 11.22 -6.47 2.53
N LEU A 115 10.16 -6.72 1.76
CA LEU A 115 9.06 -7.62 2.15
C LEU A 115 9.57 -9.03 2.46
N VAL A 116 10.44 -9.56 1.60
CA VAL A 116 11.07 -10.88 1.82
C VAL A 116 11.93 -10.89 3.08
N GLN A 117 12.77 -9.86 3.29
CA GLN A 117 13.63 -9.75 4.47
C GLN A 117 12.83 -9.63 5.78
N GLN A 118 11.64 -9.02 5.73
CA GLN A 118 10.75 -8.90 6.88
C GLN A 118 9.86 -10.14 7.06
N GLY A 119 9.93 -11.13 6.18
CA GLY A 119 9.09 -12.33 6.23
C GLY A 119 7.60 -12.04 5.99
N ILE A 120 7.28 -10.95 5.28
CA ILE A 120 5.91 -10.58 4.96
C ILE A 120 5.32 -11.61 3.99
N ARG A 121 4.08 -11.99 4.21
CA ARG A 121 3.31 -12.90 3.36
C ARG A 121 2.01 -12.29 2.88
N ARG A 122 1.48 -11.32 3.61
CA ARG A 122 0.28 -10.56 3.25
C ARG A 122 0.61 -9.08 3.11
N VAL A 123 0.06 -8.44 2.10
CA VAL A 123 0.13 -6.99 1.92
C VAL A 123 -1.28 -6.40 1.88
N ILE A 124 -1.49 -5.35 2.66
CA ILE A 124 -2.69 -4.51 2.59
C ILE A 124 -2.35 -3.34 1.67
N VAL A 125 -3.14 -3.12 0.61
CA VAL A 125 -2.88 -2.08 -0.39
C VAL A 125 -3.94 -0.99 -0.31
N CYS A 126 -3.48 0.27 -0.18
CA CYS A 126 -4.30 1.48 -0.28
C CYS A 126 -3.55 2.58 -1.04
N GLY A 127 -4.22 3.66 -1.46
CA GLY A 127 -3.57 4.83 -2.05
C GLY A 127 -4.14 5.33 -3.36
N ILE A 128 -3.28 5.80 -4.29
CA ILE A 128 -3.61 6.52 -5.53
C ILE A 128 -2.85 5.90 -6.72
N ARG A 129 -3.45 5.74 -7.92
CA ARG A 129 -4.88 5.71 -8.23
C ARG A 129 -5.37 4.27 -8.16
N THR A 130 -6.64 4.10 -7.87
CA THR A 130 -7.29 2.79 -7.72
C THR A 130 -6.91 1.83 -8.84
N GLU A 131 -7.18 2.19 -10.09
CA GLU A 131 -7.03 1.37 -11.31
C GLU A 131 -5.61 1.37 -11.91
N GLN A 132 -4.69 2.17 -11.34
CA GLN A 132 -3.31 2.30 -11.83
C GLN A 132 -2.33 1.71 -10.83
N CYS A 133 -1.70 2.55 -10.00
CA CYS A 133 -0.63 2.09 -9.12
C CYS A 133 -1.12 1.07 -8.09
N CYS A 134 -2.34 1.25 -7.53
CA CYS A 134 -2.88 0.30 -6.55
C CYS A 134 -3.23 -1.03 -7.21
N GLU A 135 -4.01 -1.05 -8.32
CA GLU A 135 -4.33 -2.29 -9.04
C GLU A 135 -3.08 -3.00 -9.55
N THR A 136 -2.14 -2.26 -10.17
CA THR A 136 -0.89 -2.84 -10.70
C THR A 136 -0.03 -3.45 -9.59
N THR A 137 0.09 -2.77 -8.44
CA THR A 137 0.82 -3.30 -7.28
C THR A 137 0.16 -4.56 -6.75
N THR A 138 -1.18 -4.57 -6.63
CA THR A 138 -1.98 -5.70 -6.17
C THR A 138 -1.76 -6.94 -7.04
N ARG A 139 -1.90 -6.81 -8.36
CA ARG A 139 -1.68 -7.91 -9.30
C ARG A 139 -0.26 -8.45 -9.22
N HIS A 140 0.72 -7.57 -9.17
CA HIS A 140 2.12 -7.97 -9.10
C HIS A 140 2.45 -8.64 -7.76
N ALA A 141 1.93 -8.15 -6.64
CA ALA A 141 2.09 -8.79 -5.34
C ALA A 141 1.49 -10.21 -5.35
N SER A 142 0.29 -10.38 -5.91
CA SER A 142 -0.36 -11.68 -6.09
C SER A 142 0.48 -12.64 -6.95
N ASP A 143 1.02 -12.16 -8.08
CA ASP A 143 1.88 -12.96 -8.96
C ASP A 143 3.19 -13.39 -8.28
N LEU A 144 3.67 -12.62 -7.30
CA LEU A 144 4.83 -12.97 -6.48
C LEU A 144 4.49 -13.89 -5.28
N GLY A 145 3.21 -14.26 -5.13
CA GLY A 145 2.75 -15.21 -4.11
C GLY A 145 2.36 -14.58 -2.77
N TYR A 146 2.22 -13.25 -2.69
CA TYR A 146 1.64 -12.60 -1.51
C TYR A 146 0.12 -12.77 -1.49
N GLU A 147 -0.43 -12.95 -0.31
CA GLU A 147 -1.84 -12.67 -0.08
C GLU A 147 -2.05 -11.15 -0.10
N VAL A 148 -3.10 -10.68 -0.77
CA VAL A 148 -3.34 -9.26 -0.93
C VAL A 148 -4.74 -8.90 -0.44
N ASP A 149 -4.81 -7.95 0.49
CA ASP A 149 -6.02 -7.27 0.90
C ASP A 149 -6.09 -5.91 0.20
N PHE A 150 -7.02 -5.74 -0.73
CA PHE A 150 -7.21 -4.51 -1.46
C PHE A 150 -8.30 -3.67 -0.80
N VAL A 151 -7.91 -2.57 -0.15
CA VAL A 151 -8.84 -1.70 0.59
C VAL A 151 -9.36 -0.62 -0.36
N SER A 152 -10.40 -0.96 -1.15
CA SER A 152 -10.95 -0.08 -2.19
C SER A 152 -11.44 1.26 -1.64
N GLU A 153 -12.07 1.28 -0.46
CA GLU A 153 -12.53 2.52 0.17
C GLU A 153 -11.38 3.45 0.61
N ALA A 154 -10.17 2.92 0.79
CA ALA A 154 -8.95 3.67 1.05
C ALA A 154 -8.13 3.91 -0.23
N THR A 155 -8.76 3.87 -1.40
CA THR A 155 -8.21 4.30 -2.67
C THR A 155 -9.04 5.42 -3.28
N VAL A 156 -8.43 6.21 -4.17
CA VAL A 156 -9.14 7.27 -4.92
C VAL A 156 -8.73 7.26 -6.38
N THR A 157 -9.70 7.64 -7.23
CA THR A 157 -9.49 7.87 -8.65
C THR A 157 -10.39 9.00 -9.14
N TRP A 158 -10.22 9.41 -10.38
CA TRP A 158 -10.95 10.50 -11.04
C TRP A 158 -11.51 10.00 -12.36
N GLU A 159 -12.51 10.72 -12.89
CA GLU A 159 -13.12 10.38 -14.18
C GLU A 159 -12.07 10.15 -15.28
N MET A 160 -12.36 9.23 -16.16
CA MET A 160 -11.54 8.94 -17.33
C MET A 160 -12.41 8.95 -18.58
N ARG A 161 -11.81 9.30 -19.72
CA ARG A 161 -12.43 9.21 -21.02
C ARG A 161 -11.80 8.08 -21.81
N ASP A 162 -12.64 7.23 -22.39
CA ASP A 162 -12.16 6.23 -23.33
C ASP A 162 -11.88 6.87 -24.71
N ARG A 163 -11.36 6.06 -25.62
CA ARG A 163 -11.04 6.50 -26.99
C ARG A 163 -12.26 6.96 -27.81
N GLU A 164 -13.46 6.56 -27.40
CA GLU A 164 -14.73 6.91 -28.03
C GLU A 164 -15.36 8.17 -27.41
N GLY A 165 -14.69 8.71 -26.38
CA GLY A 165 -15.12 9.94 -25.68
C GLY A 165 -16.12 9.71 -24.55
N ARG A 166 -16.50 8.44 -24.25
CA ARG A 166 -17.35 8.13 -23.10
C ARG A 166 -16.57 8.46 -21.81
N VAL A 167 -17.26 9.13 -20.89
CA VAL A 167 -16.77 9.38 -19.54
C VAL A 167 -17.09 8.21 -18.64
N TRP A 168 -16.07 7.70 -17.97
CA TRP A 168 -16.18 6.70 -16.91
C TRP A 168 -16.05 7.40 -15.56
N SER A 169 -17.06 7.24 -14.72
CA SER A 169 -17.04 7.83 -13.39
C SER A 169 -16.03 7.13 -12.46
N PRO A 170 -15.59 7.79 -11.37
CA PRO A 170 -14.77 7.15 -10.35
C PRO A 170 -15.39 5.86 -9.79
N GLU A 171 -16.71 5.84 -9.60
CA GLU A 171 -17.47 4.70 -9.12
C GLU A 171 -17.44 3.53 -10.11
N GLU A 172 -17.63 3.79 -11.41
CA GLU A 172 -17.55 2.77 -12.46
C GLU A 172 -16.13 2.17 -12.54
N ILE A 173 -15.09 3.02 -12.44
CA ILE A 173 -13.70 2.61 -12.46
C ILE A 173 -13.37 1.75 -11.24
N LYS A 174 -13.80 2.15 -10.05
CA LYS A 174 -13.63 1.37 -8.81
C LYS A 174 -14.33 0.02 -8.91
N ALA A 175 -15.61 0.01 -9.30
CA ALA A 175 -16.39 -1.22 -9.46
C ALA A 175 -15.73 -2.20 -10.44
N ARG A 176 -15.18 -1.69 -11.55
CA ARG A 176 -14.40 -2.50 -12.52
C ARG A 176 -13.13 -3.06 -11.87
N THR A 177 -12.40 -2.26 -11.10
CA THR A 177 -11.16 -2.69 -10.44
C THR A 177 -11.46 -3.76 -9.38
N GLU A 178 -12.47 -3.56 -8.55
CA GLU A 178 -12.94 -4.56 -7.60
C GLU A 178 -13.33 -5.87 -8.28
N LEU A 179 -14.16 -5.79 -9.33
CA LEU A 179 -14.62 -6.96 -10.09
C LEU A 179 -13.48 -7.83 -10.62
N VAL A 180 -12.38 -7.23 -11.06
CA VAL A 180 -11.27 -8.00 -11.66
C VAL A 180 -10.24 -8.44 -10.64
N LEU A 181 -10.20 -7.84 -9.45
CA LEU A 181 -9.26 -8.19 -8.39
C LEU A 181 -9.82 -9.25 -7.45
N ASP A 182 -11.10 -9.12 -7.08
CA ASP A 182 -11.71 -9.93 -6.03
C ASP A 182 -11.73 -11.41 -6.37
N GLY A 183 -11.33 -12.24 -5.41
CA GLY A 183 -11.27 -13.69 -5.53
C GLY A 183 -10.22 -14.22 -6.51
N ARG A 184 -9.45 -13.35 -7.18
CA ARG A 184 -8.41 -13.76 -8.12
C ARG A 184 -7.01 -13.26 -7.75
N PHE A 185 -6.86 -11.97 -7.57
CA PHE A 185 -5.57 -11.32 -7.25
C PHE A 185 -5.53 -10.78 -5.83
N ALA A 186 -6.70 -10.56 -5.24
CA ALA A 186 -6.85 -10.01 -3.91
C ALA A 186 -8.17 -10.45 -3.29
N THR A 187 -8.30 -10.21 -2.00
CA THR A 187 -9.60 -10.06 -1.35
C THR A 187 -9.90 -8.55 -1.26
N VAL A 188 -11.02 -8.11 -1.84
CA VAL A 188 -11.48 -6.74 -1.69
C VAL A 188 -12.15 -6.60 -0.33
N VAL A 189 -11.65 -5.70 0.49
CA VAL A 189 -12.03 -5.56 1.91
C VAL A 189 -12.22 -4.10 2.30
N THR A 190 -12.96 -3.87 3.38
CA THR A 190 -13.01 -2.59 4.08
C THR A 190 -11.78 -2.38 4.96
N VAL A 191 -11.59 -1.16 5.49
CA VAL A 191 -10.55 -0.85 6.48
C VAL A 191 -10.68 -1.77 7.70
N GLU A 192 -11.89 -1.97 8.19
CA GLU A 192 -12.16 -2.79 9.38
C GLU A 192 -11.81 -4.26 9.13
N GLU A 193 -12.25 -4.81 8.01
CA GLU A 193 -11.96 -6.19 7.62
C GLU A 193 -10.46 -6.45 7.43
N ALA A 194 -9.74 -5.54 6.75
CA ALA A 194 -8.29 -5.66 6.57
C ALA A 194 -7.54 -5.72 7.91
N LEU A 195 -7.94 -4.87 8.86
CA LEU A 195 -7.33 -4.82 10.19
C LEU A 195 -7.70 -6.05 11.05
N ALA A 196 -8.90 -6.59 10.89
CA ALA A 196 -9.34 -7.82 11.57
C ALA A 196 -8.57 -9.05 11.05
N ARG A 197 -8.48 -9.22 9.73
CA ARG A 197 -7.74 -10.32 9.08
C ARG A 197 -6.27 -10.36 9.48
N ALA A 198 -5.63 -9.19 9.57
CA ALA A 198 -4.24 -9.08 10.02
C ALA A 198 -4.05 -9.42 11.51
N ALA A 199 -5.07 -9.24 12.35
CA ALA A 199 -5.04 -9.62 13.75
C ALA A 199 -5.14 -11.15 13.94
N GLU A 200 -6.05 -11.80 13.21
CA GLU A 200 -6.24 -13.27 13.23
C GLU A 200 -4.96 -14.02 12.87
N GLU A 201 -4.19 -13.54 11.89
CA GLU A 201 -2.91 -14.18 11.52
C GLU A 201 -1.88 -14.17 12.65
N ARG A 202 -1.87 -13.12 13.46
CA ARG A 202 -0.92 -13.01 14.59
C ARG A 202 -1.28 -13.96 15.72
N GLU A 203 -2.57 -14.23 15.94
CA GLU A 203 -3.02 -15.18 16.95
C GLU A 203 -2.70 -16.63 16.56
N VAL A 204 -2.75 -16.94 15.26
CA VAL A 204 -2.42 -18.30 14.75
C VAL A 204 -0.91 -18.54 14.74
N ALA A 205 -0.10 -17.48 14.63
CA ALA A 205 1.37 -17.54 14.58
C ALA A 205 2.05 -17.48 15.97
N ALA A 206 1.31 -17.21 17.03
CA ALA A 206 1.80 -17.09 18.42
C ALA A 206 1.68 -18.40 19.19
#